data_bf2821b92cd8adb08b9b7a510b68da10
#
_entry.id   bf2821b92cd8adb08b9b7a510b68da10
#
_cell.length_a   1.000
_cell.length_b   1.000
_cell.length_c   1.000
_cell.angle_alpha   90.00
_cell.angle_beta   90.00
_cell.angle_gamma   90.00
#
_symmetry.space_group_name_H-M   'P 1'
#
loop_
_entity.id
_entity.type
_entity.pdbx_description
1 polymer ?
#
loop_
_entity_poly.entity_id
_entity_poly.type
_entity_poly.pdbx_seq_one_letter_code
_entity_poly.pdbx_strand_id
1 'polypeptide(L)'
;ADAKRVHLGHVARADGAWRLYVFADRDNSQFTELCEFLGSEASPITRFTPAGADPDSVIDVRAVFQQGHRDLAVDAMPSVLLPRKGTFGLVDYEKVFCSDPQAGDIFDLRGVNRETGCIVVVRPDQYVAHVLPLDEHEALTDFFAGVLVDAK
;
A
#
# COMPACT_ATOMS: atom_id res chain seq x y z
N ALA A 1 10.02 9.17 -4.70
CA ALA A 1 11.17 9.03 -5.56
C ALA A 1 12.24 10.12 -5.34
N ASP A 2 12.01 11.08 -4.45
CA ASP A 2 12.92 12.20 -4.15
C ASP A 2 13.87 11.93 -2.95
N ALA A 3 13.86 10.72 -2.40
CA ALA A 3 14.65 10.29 -1.24
C ALA A 3 14.47 11.17 0.02
N LYS A 4 13.32 11.84 0.14
CA LYS A 4 13.00 12.71 1.26
C LYS A 4 12.64 11.88 2.49
N ARG A 5 13.21 12.23 3.64
CA ARG A 5 12.77 11.67 4.93
C ARG A 5 11.36 12.15 5.27
N VAL A 6 10.48 11.21 5.59
CA VAL A 6 9.09 11.49 5.99
C VAL A 6 8.68 10.60 7.15
N HIS A 7 7.76 11.08 7.97
CA HIS A 7 7.01 10.22 8.88
C HIS A 7 5.85 9.60 8.13
N LEU A 8 5.72 8.28 8.14
CA LEU A 8 4.73 7.55 7.34
C LEU A 8 3.28 8.02 7.62
N GLY A 9 2.96 8.36 8.86
CA GLY A 9 1.66 8.93 9.22
C GLY A 9 1.40 10.34 8.67
N HIS A 10 2.45 11.11 8.36
CA HIS A 10 2.29 12.48 7.83
C HIS A 10 2.09 12.52 6.31
N VAL A 11 2.33 11.42 5.60
CA VAL A 11 2.09 11.37 4.16
C VAL A 11 0.65 10.99 3.80
N ALA A 12 -0.14 10.53 4.78
CA ALA A 12 -1.57 10.31 4.60
C ALA A 12 -2.33 11.64 4.60
N ARG A 13 -3.15 11.85 3.57
CA ARG A 13 -4.04 13.02 3.48
C ARG A 13 -5.39 12.67 4.09
N ALA A 14 -6.11 13.66 4.60
CA ALA A 14 -7.50 13.52 5.08
C ALA A 14 -8.47 13.62 3.87
N ASP A 15 -8.46 12.59 3.02
CA ASP A 15 -9.21 12.52 1.75
C ASP A 15 -10.34 11.47 1.77
N GLY A 16 -10.55 10.81 2.92
CA GLY A 16 -11.57 9.79 3.09
C GLY A 16 -11.18 8.39 2.60
N ALA A 17 -10.00 8.21 1.99
CA ALA A 17 -9.57 6.91 1.50
C ALA A 17 -9.00 6.03 2.62
N TRP A 18 -9.22 4.72 2.51
CA TRP A 18 -8.53 3.71 3.29
C TRP A 18 -7.07 3.60 2.85
N ARG A 19 -6.18 3.19 3.74
CA ARG A 19 -4.77 2.98 3.41
C ARG A 19 -4.36 1.54 3.69
N LEU A 20 -3.68 0.95 2.73
CA LEU A 20 -2.95 -0.30 2.93
C LEU A 20 -1.46 0.03 3.00
N TYR A 21 -0.88 -0.03 4.19
CA TYR A 21 0.57 0.00 4.32
C TYR A 21 1.09 -1.42 4.24
N VAL A 22 1.74 -1.74 3.14
CA VAL A 22 2.30 -3.07 2.88
C VAL A 22 3.79 -3.05 3.21
N PHE A 23 4.15 -3.72 4.30
CA PHE A 23 5.53 -3.94 4.69
C PHE A 23 6.04 -5.19 3.98
N ALA A 24 6.98 -5.01 3.06
CA ALA A 24 7.47 -6.09 2.22
C ALA A 24 8.24 -7.14 3.03
N ASP A 25 8.07 -8.41 2.65
CA ASP A 25 8.86 -9.54 3.13
C ASP A 25 10.33 -9.43 2.65
N ARG A 26 11.20 -10.30 3.17
CA ARG A 26 12.66 -10.18 2.98
C ARG A 26 13.08 -10.23 1.51
N ASP A 27 12.52 -11.15 0.74
CA ASP A 27 12.84 -11.37 -0.68
C ASP A 27 11.82 -10.77 -1.65
N ASN A 28 10.80 -10.09 -1.12
CA ASN A 28 9.67 -9.49 -1.85
C ASN A 28 8.81 -10.49 -2.64
N SER A 29 8.85 -11.77 -2.36
CA SER A 29 8.06 -12.77 -3.10
C SER A 29 6.58 -12.66 -2.79
N GLN A 30 6.19 -12.71 -1.51
CA GLN A 30 4.80 -12.54 -1.08
C GLN A 30 4.27 -11.13 -1.38
N PHE A 31 5.12 -10.12 -1.24
CA PHE A 31 4.80 -8.76 -1.63
C PHE A 31 4.43 -8.66 -3.12
N THR A 32 5.18 -9.34 -4.00
CA THR A 32 4.92 -9.33 -5.44
C THR A 32 3.58 -10.02 -5.76
N GLU A 33 3.32 -11.18 -5.18
CA GLU A 33 2.04 -11.91 -5.32
C GLU A 33 0.85 -11.06 -4.83
N LEU A 34 0.99 -10.39 -3.68
CA LEU A 34 -0.03 -9.46 -3.20
C LEU A 34 -0.27 -8.30 -4.18
N CYS A 35 0.79 -7.71 -4.74
CA CYS A 35 0.64 -6.63 -5.72
C CYS A 35 -0.05 -7.09 -7.01
N GLU A 36 0.22 -8.32 -7.49
CA GLU A 36 -0.48 -8.92 -8.62
C GLU A 36 -1.96 -9.12 -8.30
N PHE A 37 -2.27 -9.65 -7.12
CA PHE A 37 -3.66 -9.75 -6.65
C PHE A 37 -4.34 -8.39 -6.58
N LEU A 38 -3.72 -7.39 -5.95
CA LEU A 38 -4.29 -6.04 -5.80
C LEU A 38 -4.49 -5.32 -7.14
N GLY A 39 -3.73 -5.66 -8.17
CA GLY A 39 -3.89 -5.18 -9.53
C GLY A 39 -4.91 -5.94 -10.38
N SER A 40 -5.50 -7.03 -9.87
CA SER A 40 -6.42 -7.90 -10.60
C SER A 40 -7.88 -7.43 -10.53
N GLU A 41 -8.74 -8.03 -11.36
CA GLU A 41 -10.19 -7.80 -11.30
C GLU A 41 -10.86 -8.34 -10.02
N ALA A 42 -10.24 -9.33 -9.36
CA ALA A 42 -10.73 -9.91 -8.11
C ALA A 42 -10.38 -9.04 -6.87
N SER A 43 -9.61 -8.00 -7.07
CA SER A 43 -9.09 -7.13 -6.00
C SER A 43 -10.20 -6.30 -5.35
N PRO A 44 -10.13 -6.06 -4.02
CA PRO A 44 -11.01 -5.10 -3.36
C PRO A 44 -10.84 -3.67 -3.93
N ILE A 45 -9.67 -3.32 -4.47
CA ILE A 45 -9.46 -2.02 -5.13
C ILE A 45 -10.39 -1.90 -6.33
N THR A 46 -10.38 -2.87 -7.24
CA THR A 46 -11.24 -2.87 -8.43
C THR A 46 -12.72 -2.94 -8.07
N ARG A 47 -13.06 -3.75 -7.07
CA ARG A 47 -14.45 -3.95 -6.65
C ARG A 47 -15.09 -2.71 -6.04
N PHE A 48 -14.35 -1.94 -5.25
CA PHE A 48 -14.90 -0.83 -4.46
C PHE A 48 -14.56 0.56 -5.02
N THR A 49 -13.73 0.66 -6.06
CA THR A 49 -13.45 1.95 -6.71
C THR A 49 -14.47 2.22 -7.82
N PRO A 50 -15.20 3.35 -7.78
CA PRO A 50 -16.16 3.70 -8.81
C PRO A 50 -15.52 3.84 -10.20
N ALA A 51 -16.25 3.44 -11.25
CA ALA A 51 -15.79 3.59 -12.62
C ALA A 51 -15.45 5.06 -12.94
N GLY A 52 -14.26 5.30 -13.49
CA GLY A 52 -13.79 6.63 -13.84
C GLY A 52 -13.18 7.43 -12.69
N ALA A 53 -13.20 6.92 -11.47
CA ALA A 53 -12.44 7.50 -10.35
C ALA A 53 -10.95 7.11 -10.43
N ASP A 54 -10.10 7.86 -9.73
CA ASP A 54 -8.69 7.48 -9.59
C ASP A 54 -8.57 6.12 -8.87
N PRO A 55 -7.66 5.22 -9.31
CA PRO A 55 -7.56 3.86 -8.79
C PRO A 55 -7.36 3.77 -7.28
N ASP A 56 -6.73 4.76 -6.69
CA ASP A 56 -6.42 4.85 -5.25
C ASP A 56 -7.39 5.75 -4.46
N SER A 57 -8.54 6.12 -5.04
CA SER A 57 -9.49 7.05 -4.42
C SER A 57 -10.25 6.46 -3.22
N VAL A 58 -10.42 5.14 -3.17
CA VAL A 58 -11.11 4.43 -2.08
C VAL A 58 -10.12 3.66 -1.21
N ILE A 59 -9.21 2.91 -1.84
CA ILE A 59 -8.17 2.12 -1.18
C ILE A 59 -6.81 2.51 -1.77
N ASP A 60 -6.00 3.19 -0.97
CA ASP A 60 -4.67 3.70 -1.34
C ASP A 60 -3.58 2.77 -0.81
N VAL A 61 -2.85 2.12 -1.72
CA VAL A 61 -1.77 1.17 -1.38
C VAL A 61 -0.43 1.90 -1.28
N ARG A 62 0.30 1.65 -0.21
CA ARG A 62 1.62 2.21 0.06
C ARG A 62 2.58 1.11 0.51
N ALA A 63 3.68 0.95 -0.19
CA ALA A 63 4.67 -0.07 0.10
C ALA A 63 5.83 0.48 0.94
N VAL A 64 6.28 -0.29 1.91
CA VAL A 64 7.45 -0.01 2.73
C VAL A 64 8.46 -1.15 2.55
N PHE A 65 9.61 -0.83 1.96
CA PHE A 65 10.67 -1.78 1.67
C PHE A 65 11.77 -1.76 2.73
N GLN A 66 12.40 -2.91 2.92
CA GLN A 66 13.57 -3.06 3.80
C GLN A 66 14.85 -2.54 3.14
N GLN A 67 14.91 -2.59 1.81
CA GLN A 67 16.03 -2.11 1.01
C GLN A 67 16.15 -0.59 1.07
N GLY A 68 17.36 -0.08 0.92
CA GLY A 68 17.62 1.34 0.81
C GLY A 68 17.05 1.93 -0.48
N HIS A 69 16.69 3.19 -0.48
CA HIS A 69 16.09 3.88 -1.63
C HIS A 69 16.96 3.86 -2.90
N ARG A 70 18.26 3.62 -2.79
CA ARG A 70 19.19 3.53 -3.94
C ARG A 70 19.17 2.18 -4.63
N ASP A 71 18.67 1.16 -3.92
CA ASP A 71 18.64 -0.23 -4.38
C ASP A 71 17.27 -0.60 -4.99
N LEU A 72 16.33 0.36 -5.02
CA LEU A 72 15.00 0.18 -5.60
C LEU A 72 14.84 0.96 -6.91
N ALA A 73 14.45 0.26 -7.97
CA ALA A 73 14.05 0.85 -9.24
C ALA A 73 12.55 1.20 -9.17
N VAL A 74 12.22 2.45 -8.90
CA VAL A 74 10.81 2.89 -8.70
C VAL A 74 9.99 2.71 -9.98
N ASP A 75 10.57 2.87 -11.13
CA ASP A 75 9.95 2.67 -12.46
C ASP A 75 9.64 1.21 -12.79
N ALA A 76 10.26 0.26 -12.07
CA ALA A 76 10.00 -1.17 -12.17
C ALA A 76 8.97 -1.68 -11.14
N MET A 77 8.35 -0.80 -10.34
CA MET A 77 7.35 -1.19 -9.34
C MET A 77 6.06 -1.69 -9.99
N PRO A 78 5.31 -2.58 -9.31
CA PRO A 78 3.99 -3.01 -9.73
C PRO A 78 3.05 -1.83 -9.99
N SER A 79 2.16 -1.96 -10.97
CA SER A 79 1.26 -0.88 -11.42
C SER A 79 0.36 -0.32 -10.31
N VAL A 80 0.00 -1.12 -9.32
CA VAL A 80 -0.79 -0.70 -8.15
C VAL A 80 -0.07 0.36 -7.31
N LEU A 81 1.27 0.40 -7.36
CA LEU A 81 2.10 1.40 -6.70
C LEU A 81 2.47 2.59 -7.60
N LEU A 82 2.07 2.54 -8.86
CA LEU A 82 2.28 3.59 -9.85
C LEU A 82 0.94 4.02 -10.49
N PRO A 83 -0.10 4.34 -9.69
CA PRO A 83 -1.39 4.66 -10.23
C PRO A 83 -1.33 5.91 -11.10
N ARG A 84 -2.11 5.89 -12.19
CA ARG A 84 -2.31 7.08 -13.03
C ARG A 84 -3.52 7.84 -12.54
N LYS A 85 -3.35 9.13 -12.28
CA LYS A 85 -4.31 9.98 -11.56
C LYS A 85 -4.69 11.21 -12.35
N GLY A 86 -5.93 11.65 -12.09
CA GLY A 86 -6.47 12.88 -12.63
C GLY A 86 -6.69 12.86 -14.15
N THR A 87 -7.18 13.98 -14.67
CA THR A 87 -7.56 14.12 -16.09
C THR A 87 -6.41 13.85 -17.08
N PHE A 88 -5.17 14.09 -16.66
CA PHE A 88 -3.97 13.91 -17.51
C PHE A 88 -3.31 12.55 -17.33
N GLY A 89 -3.80 11.68 -16.45
CA GLY A 89 -3.24 10.35 -16.21
C GLY A 89 -1.78 10.38 -15.75
N LEU A 90 -1.40 11.34 -14.92
CA LEU A 90 -0.04 11.44 -14.40
C LEU A 90 0.24 10.33 -13.39
N VAL A 91 1.45 9.74 -13.48
CA VAL A 91 1.87 8.68 -12.56
C VAL A 91 2.17 9.29 -11.18
N ASP A 92 1.56 8.71 -10.15
CA ASP A 92 1.88 9.03 -8.75
C ASP A 92 3.03 8.13 -8.27
N TYR A 93 4.19 8.74 -8.02
CA TYR A 93 5.40 8.05 -7.53
C TYR A 93 5.52 8.09 -5.99
N GLU A 94 4.53 8.62 -5.26
CA GLU A 94 4.60 8.82 -3.81
C GLU A 94 4.02 7.63 -3.01
N LYS A 95 4.02 6.43 -3.58
CA LYS A 95 3.49 5.21 -2.95
C LYS A 95 4.57 4.29 -2.39
N VAL A 96 5.83 4.55 -2.71
CA VAL A 96 6.98 3.68 -2.39
C VAL A 96 7.85 4.34 -1.33
N PHE A 97 8.05 3.63 -0.23
CA PHE A 97 8.85 4.06 0.91
C PHE A 97 9.92 3.02 1.23
N CYS A 98 11.03 3.47 1.80
CA CYS A 98 12.10 2.61 2.28
C CYS A 98 12.31 2.84 3.78
N SER A 99 12.74 1.81 4.49
CA SER A 99 13.21 1.99 5.86
C SER A 99 14.44 2.91 5.89
N ASP A 100 14.60 3.66 6.98
CA ASP A 100 15.78 4.49 7.23
C ASP A 100 16.47 4.03 8.51
N PRO A 101 17.51 3.19 8.43
CA PRO A 101 18.22 2.69 9.61
C PRO A 101 18.87 3.79 10.46
N GLN A 102 19.16 4.96 9.86
CA GLN A 102 19.78 6.09 10.57
C GLN A 102 18.77 6.86 11.43
N ALA A 103 17.50 6.85 11.08
CA ALA A 103 16.42 7.53 11.80
C ALA A 103 15.61 6.59 12.72
N GLY A 104 16.04 5.33 12.83
CA GLY A 104 15.29 4.25 13.46
C GLY A 104 14.47 3.50 12.41
N ASP A 105 14.83 2.23 12.23
CA ASP A 105 14.16 1.39 11.23
C ASP A 105 12.70 1.15 11.62
N ILE A 106 11.77 1.44 10.71
CA ILE A 106 10.33 1.34 10.95
C ILE A 106 9.87 -0.09 11.22
N PHE A 107 10.53 -1.10 10.64
CA PHE A 107 10.21 -2.51 10.92
C PHE A 107 10.46 -2.84 12.39
N ASP A 108 11.61 -2.42 12.92
CA ASP A 108 11.97 -2.65 14.33
C ASP A 108 11.08 -1.81 15.26
N LEU A 109 10.85 -0.54 14.93
CA LEU A 109 10.02 0.36 15.72
C LEU A 109 8.56 -0.10 15.84
N ARG A 110 8.05 -0.81 14.83
CA ARG A 110 6.68 -1.32 14.78
C ARG A 110 6.56 -2.81 15.06
N GLY A 111 7.67 -3.50 15.28
CA GLY A 111 7.71 -4.95 15.53
C GLY A 111 7.24 -5.77 14.32
N VAL A 112 7.47 -5.26 13.10
CA VAL A 112 7.13 -5.99 11.88
C VAL A 112 8.15 -7.10 11.64
N ASN A 113 7.67 -8.32 11.44
CA ASN A 113 8.53 -9.44 11.09
C ASN A 113 9.13 -9.23 9.69
N ARG A 114 10.45 -9.18 9.60
CA ARG A 114 11.16 -8.90 8.34
C ARG A 114 11.10 -10.05 7.35
N GLU A 115 10.92 -11.30 7.83
CA GLU A 115 10.84 -12.47 6.94
C GLU A 115 9.50 -12.50 6.19
N THR A 116 8.41 -12.19 6.90
CA THR A 116 7.05 -12.37 6.37
C THR A 116 6.35 -11.08 5.97
N GLY A 117 6.86 -9.92 6.41
CA GLY A 117 6.14 -8.67 6.19
C GLY A 117 4.75 -8.63 6.84
N CYS A 118 3.93 -7.69 6.43
CA CYS A 118 2.50 -7.64 6.78
C CYS A 118 1.75 -6.56 5.99
N ILE A 119 0.42 -6.66 5.97
CA ILE A 119 -0.50 -5.61 5.53
C ILE A 119 -1.07 -4.91 6.77
N VAL A 120 -0.95 -3.60 6.84
CA VAL A 120 -1.62 -2.79 7.88
C VAL A 120 -2.74 -2.00 7.23
N VAL A 121 -3.98 -2.35 7.57
CA VAL A 121 -5.19 -1.66 7.10
C VAL A 121 -5.47 -0.48 8.01
N VAL A 122 -5.48 0.71 7.44
CA VAL A 122 -5.68 1.97 8.17
C VAL A 122 -6.93 2.68 7.67
N ARG A 123 -7.79 3.07 8.60
CA ARG A 123 -9.02 3.80 8.34
C ARG A 123 -8.75 5.23 7.86
N PRO A 124 -9.76 5.89 7.23
CA PRO A 124 -9.64 7.30 6.84
C PRO A 124 -9.30 8.26 7.99
N ASP A 125 -9.69 7.93 9.23
CA ASP A 125 -9.35 8.66 10.45
C ASP A 125 -7.97 8.30 11.04
N GLN A 126 -7.15 7.55 10.29
CA GLN A 126 -5.79 7.13 10.60
C GLN A 126 -5.65 6.10 11.74
N TYR A 127 -6.74 5.49 12.20
CA TYR A 127 -6.65 4.36 13.12
C TYR A 127 -6.37 3.05 12.38
N VAL A 128 -5.51 2.21 12.95
CA VAL A 128 -5.29 0.84 12.48
C VAL A 128 -6.55 0.03 12.71
N ALA A 129 -7.12 -0.50 11.64
CA ALA A 129 -8.33 -1.32 11.68
C ALA A 129 -8.01 -2.82 11.70
N HIS A 130 -6.96 -3.22 10.98
CA HIS A 130 -6.57 -4.62 10.88
C HIS A 130 -5.10 -4.78 10.52
N VAL A 131 -4.51 -5.93 10.87
CA VAL A 131 -3.16 -6.33 10.43
C VAL A 131 -3.26 -7.76 9.91
N LEU A 132 -2.78 -8.00 8.70
CA LEU A 132 -2.87 -9.27 8.01
C LEU A 132 -1.49 -9.73 7.49
N PRO A 133 -1.22 -11.03 7.39
CA PRO A 133 -0.15 -11.57 6.56
C PRO A 133 -0.30 -11.14 5.09
N LEU A 134 0.81 -11.17 4.34
CA LEU A 134 0.80 -10.76 2.92
C LEU A 134 0.00 -11.72 2.02
N ASP A 135 -0.09 -12.98 2.37
CA ASP A 135 -0.77 -14.05 1.63
C ASP A 135 -2.27 -14.19 1.95
N GLU A 136 -2.80 -13.42 2.90
CA GLU A 136 -4.21 -13.48 3.32
C GLU A 136 -5.12 -12.61 2.43
N HIS A 137 -5.14 -12.88 1.13
CA HIS A 137 -5.88 -12.12 0.12
C HIS A 137 -7.40 -12.18 0.30
N GLU A 138 -7.91 -13.36 0.68
CA GLU A 138 -9.34 -13.58 0.93
C GLU A 138 -9.79 -12.79 2.16
N ALA A 139 -9.05 -12.87 3.26
CA ALA A 139 -9.35 -12.14 4.49
C ALA A 139 -9.32 -10.61 4.27
N LEU A 140 -8.41 -10.11 3.42
CA LEU A 140 -8.39 -8.70 3.04
C LEU A 140 -9.64 -8.30 2.25
N THR A 141 -10.08 -9.15 1.32
CA THR A 141 -11.31 -8.91 0.54
C THR A 141 -12.54 -8.92 1.42
N ASP A 142 -12.65 -9.90 2.33
CA ASP A 142 -13.76 -10.03 3.27
C ASP A 142 -13.83 -8.86 4.25
N PHE A 143 -12.66 -8.39 4.72
CA PHE A 143 -12.61 -7.18 5.55
C PHE A 143 -13.26 -5.99 4.84
N PHE A 144 -12.87 -5.71 3.60
CA PHE A 144 -13.43 -4.57 2.86
C PHE A 144 -14.89 -4.78 2.47
N ALA A 145 -15.32 -6.00 2.18
CA ALA A 145 -16.72 -6.33 1.94
C ALA A 145 -17.62 -6.08 3.17
N GLY A 146 -17.05 -6.14 4.38
CA GLY A 146 -17.74 -5.83 5.62
C GLY A 146 -17.89 -4.32 5.91
N VAL A 147 -17.13 -3.45 5.25
CA VAL A 147 -17.07 -2.00 5.56
C VAL A 147 -17.31 -1.08 4.37
N LEU A 148 -17.25 -1.59 3.15
CA LEU A 148 -17.49 -0.85 1.91
C LEU A 148 -18.68 -1.45 1.15
N VAL A 149 -19.27 -0.65 0.26
CA VAL A 149 -20.34 -1.08 -0.66
C VAL A 149 -19.75 -1.19 -2.05
N ASP A 150 -20.18 -2.21 -2.81
CA ASP A 150 -19.75 -2.41 -4.18
C ASP A 150 -19.93 -1.13 -5.01
N ALA A 151 -18.93 -0.76 -5.75
CA ALA A 151 -19.01 0.35 -6.69
C ALA A 151 -19.97 -0.03 -7.84
N LYS A 152 -20.92 0.85 -8.14
CA LYS A 152 -21.87 0.68 -9.25
C LYS A 152 -21.32 1.33 -10.50
#